data_659dcbce2ebfcf9122f86ba989342c07
#
_entry.id   659dcbce2ebfcf9122f86ba989342c07
#
_cell.length_a   1.000
_cell.length_b   1.000
_cell.length_c   1.000
_cell.angle_alpha   90.00
_cell.angle_beta   90.00
_cell.angle_gamma   90.00
#
_symmetry.space_group_name_H-M   'P 1'
#
loop_
_entity.id
_entity.type
_entity.pdbx_description
1 polymer ?
#
loop_
_entity_poly.entity_id
_entity_poly.type
_entity_poly.pdbx_seq_one_letter_code
_entity_poly.pdbx_strand_id
1 'polypeptide(L)'
;MAEEMVKQNFNHPSLIIWAYMNEVLLRPPFNEKTEKERYTLYANNIAKLASEIEQKIRVLDPSRYTMIANHGAITRYKNAGLTAIPMLLGWNLYQGWYGGTFSGFDKCLDELHNLFPNKPLIITEYGADVHHRLHSFDSERFDYTVEYGNRYHEHYLKAIMARPFIVGANIWNLNDFYSETRGYAIPNTNLKGITTLNREKKDTWWLYKTKFSKEPVVKFGQNEWKIRGGVAESGKDYCLQPVTVYSNGDSVQLTHEGVVYNAKVESNIARFSIPLKNGKNKLEAQSAIQSKIYSDILDVDFRLVPNNFSEFEDNFSELNVLLGSKRYYEDRENSIIWIPEQKYTAGSWGYLGGKPYRPKTKFGSLPSSELDIKGTQDDPV
;
A
#
# COMPACT_ATOMS: atom_id res chain seq x y z
N MET A 1 -33.49 -7.50 -5.91
CA MET A 1 -32.05 -7.51 -5.42
C MET A 1 -31.95 -7.37 -3.90
N ALA A 2 -32.27 -6.22 -3.26
CA ALA A 2 -32.09 -6.09 -1.80
C ALA A 2 -32.92 -7.10 -0.98
N GLU A 3 -34.17 -7.34 -1.36
CA GLU A 3 -35.05 -8.36 -0.75
C GLU A 3 -34.47 -9.79 -0.92
N GLU A 4 -34.01 -10.12 -2.10
CA GLU A 4 -33.37 -11.42 -2.39
C GLU A 4 -32.08 -11.59 -1.58
N MET A 5 -31.24 -10.55 -1.51
CA MET A 5 -30.04 -10.55 -0.71
C MET A 5 -30.33 -10.92 0.75
N VAL A 6 -31.35 -10.28 1.35
CA VAL A 6 -31.74 -10.57 2.73
C VAL A 6 -32.32 -11.97 2.86
N LYS A 7 -33.30 -12.35 2.01
CA LYS A 7 -33.95 -13.66 2.09
C LYS A 7 -32.99 -14.84 1.87
N GLN A 8 -32.04 -14.70 0.97
CA GLN A 8 -31.06 -15.77 0.68
C GLN A 8 -30.00 -15.92 1.77
N ASN A 9 -29.64 -14.83 2.47
CA ASN A 9 -28.53 -14.84 3.42
C ASN A 9 -28.96 -14.65 4.88
N PHE A 10 -30.24 -14.54 5.16
CA PHE A 10 -30.79 -14.29 6.49
C PHE A 10 -30.30 -15.27 7.55
N ASN A 11 -30.19 -16.56 7.22
CA ASN A 11 -29.79 -17.62 8.15
C ASN A 11 -28.27 -17.75 8.33
N HIS A 12 -27.44 -16.92 7.67
CA HIS A 12 -26.00 -16.97 7.86
C HIS A 12 -25.58 -16.24 9.14
N PRO A 13 -25.09 -16.96 10.18
CA PRO A 13 -24.75 -16.34 11.47
C PRO A 13 -23.53 -15.42 11.38
N SER A 14 -22.68 -15.57 10.37
CA SER A 14 -21.51 -14.72 10.14
C SER A 14 -21.86 -13.38 9.49
N LEU A 15 -23.10 -13.22 8.97
CA LEU A 15 -23.54 -11.95 8.42
C LEU A 15 -23.99 -11.04 9.56
N ILE A 16 -23.35 -9.88 9.72
CA ILE A 16 -23.59 -8.94 10.82
C ILE A 16 -24.13 -7.58 10.38
N ILE A 17 -23.93 -7.20 9.11
CA ILE A 17 -24.29 -5.89 8.55
C ILE A 17 -24.79 -6.07 7.11
N TRP A 18 -25.89 -5.40 6.77
CA TRP A 18 -26.41 -5.27 5.41
C TRP A 18 -25.84 -4.01 4.75
N ALA A 19 -24.81 -4.17 3.89
CA ALA A 19 -24.28 -3.08 3.07
C ALA A 19 -24.95 -3.11 1.69
N TYR A 20 -25.69 -2.07 1.32
CA TYR A 20 -26.60 -2.13 0.17
C TYR A 20 -26.30 -1.13 -0.96
N MET A 21 -25.38 -0.20 -0.76
CA MET A 21 -24.90 0.74 -1.79
C MET A 21 -23.39 1.00 -1.64
N ASN A 22 -22.71 1.20 -2.77
CA ASN A 22 -21.32 1.56 -2.83
C ASN A 22 -21.07 2.75 -3.76
N GLU A 23 -20.47 3.84 -3.25
CA GLU A 23 -19.95 4.99 -3.99
C GLU A 23 -20.94 5.64 -5.00
N VAL A 24 -22.23 5.65 -4.69
CA VAL A 24 -23.31 6.06 -5.60
C VAL A 24 -23.21 7.49 -6.14
N LEU A 25 -22.40 8.35 -5.51
CA LEU A 25 -22.11 9.72 -5.96
C LEU A 25 -20.67 9.90 -6.42
N LEU A 26 -19.90 8.83 -6.69
CA LEU A 26 -18.50 8.95 -7.16
C LEU A 26 -18.45 9.55 -8.57
N ARG A 27 -19.29 9.07 -9.48
CA ARG A 27 -19.36 9.50 -10.88
C ARG A 27 -20.81 9.84 -11.28
N PRO A 28 -21.36 10.95 -10.75
CA PRO A 28 -22.71 11.35 -11.13
C PRO A 28 -22.75 11.72 -12.63
N PRO A 29 -23.87 11.49 -13.33
CA PRO A 29 -24.00 11.78 -14.75
C PRO A 29 -24.11 13.29 -15.05
N PHE A 30 -24.30 14.11 -14.01
CA PHE A 30 -24.42 15.56 -14.10
C PHE A 30 -23.31 16.25 -13.29
N ASN A 31 -22.81 17.35 -13.82
CA ASN A 31 -21.80 18.14 -13.13
C ASN A 31 -22.43 18.94 -11.98
N GLU A 32 -21.90 18.76 -10.77
CA GLU A 32 -22.40 19.41 -9.54
C GLU A 32 -22.37 20.94 -9.59
N LYS A 33 -21.44 21.53 -10.36
CA LYS A 33 -21.26 22.99 -10.43
C LYS A 33 -21.99 23.63 -11.62
N THR A 34 -21.93 23.01 -12.78
CA THR A 34 -22.47 23.58 -14.04
C THR A 34 -23.89 23.09 -14.36
N GLU A 35 -24.34 21.97 -13.79
CA GLU A 35 -25.67 21.40 -13.98
C GLU A 35 -26.38 21.19 -12.63
N LYS A 36 -26.30 22.18 -11.76
CA LYS A 36 -26.71 22.11 -10.35
C LYS A 36 -28.11 21.53 -10.12
N GLU A 37 -29.11 21.97 -10.87
CA GLU A 37 -30.49 21.51 -10.71
C GLU A 37 -30.62 20.02 -11.04
N ARG A 38 -30.05 19.59 -12.17
CA ARG A 38 -30.08 18.18 -12.61
C ARG A 38 -29.30 17.30 -11.64
N TYR A 39 -28.15 17.76 -11.16
CA TYR A 39 -27.39 17.08 -10.12
C TYR A 39 -28.17 16.94 -8.82
N THR A 40 -28.84 18.01 -8.37
CA THR A 40 -29.65 17.99 -7.15
C THR A 40 -30.81 17.00 -7.27
N LEU A 41 -31.53 17.03 -8.40
CA LEU A 41 -32.60 16.07 -8.66
C LEU A 41 -32.06 14.62 -8.66
N TYR A 42 -30.95 14.36 -9.29
CA TYR A 42 -30.27 13.05 -9.29
C TYR A 42 -29.94 12.61 -7.86
N ALA A 43 -29.28 13.46 -7.07
CA ALA A 43 -28.86 13.15 -5.69
C ALA A 43 -30.10 12.87 -4.80
N ASN A 44 -31.20 13.64 -4.95
CA ASN A 44 -32.43 13.43 -4.22
C ASN A 44 -33.09 12.09 -4.60
N ASN A 45 -33.09 11.71 -5.88
CA ASN A 45 -33.60 10.41 -6.31
C ASN A 45 -32.77 9.24 -5.77
N ILE A 46 -31.43 9.39 -5.71
CA ILE A 46 -30.56 8.38 -5.06
C ILE A 46 -30.89 8.27 -3.57
N ALA A 47 -31.05 9.40 -2.86
CA ALA A 47 -31.41 9.37 -1.43
C ALA A 47 -32.81 8.75 -1.20
N LYS A 48 -33.79 9.03 -2.06
CA LYS A 48 -35.09 8.39 -2.01
C LYS A 48 -34.97 6.87 -2.18
N LEU A 49 -34.26 6.43 -3.22
CA LEU A 49 -34.02 5.00 -3.46
C LEU A 49 -33.30 4.34 -2.27
N ALA A 50 -32.29 5.01 -1.71
CA ALA A 50 -31.59 4.53 -0.52
C ALA A 50 -32.54 4.34 0.67
N SER A 51 -33.44 5.31 0.89
CA SER A 51 -34.45 5.24 1.97
C SER A 51 -35.42 4.09 1.78
N GLU A 52 -35.88 3.86 0.55
CA GLU A 52 -36.78 2.76 0.22
C GLU A 52 -36.12 1.38 0.44
N ILE A 53 -34.86 1.25 0.03
CA ILE A 53 -34.07 0.03 0.26
C ILE A 53 -33.83 -0.18 1.76
N GLU A 54 -33.40 0.85 2.48
CA GLU A 54 -33.17 0.81 3.93
C GLU A 54 -34.43 0.34 4.67
N GLN A 55 -35.56 0.94 4.40
CA GLN A 55 -36.82 0.58 5.02
C GLN A 55 -37.18 -0.89 4.74
N LYS A 56 -37.01 -1.34 3.51
CA LYS A 56 -37.28 -2.72 3.11
C LYS A 56 -36.36 -3.71 3.83
N ILE A 57 -35.08 -3.42 3.95
CA ILE A 57 -34.11 -4.27 4.67
C ILE A 57 -34.49 -4.35 6.15
N ARG A 58 -34.81 -3.23 6.79
CA ARG A 58 -35.19 -3.19 8.22
C ARG A 58 -36.49 -3.94 8.53
N VAL A 59 -37.42 -3.98 7.60
CA VAL A 59 -38.65 -4.78 7.73
C VAL A 59 -38.35 -6.26 7.61
N LEU A 60 -37.44 -6.67 6.70
CA LEU A 60 -37.07 -8.06 6.49
C LEU A 60 -36.17 -8.62 7.57
N ASP A 61 -35.25 -7.79 8.07
CA ASP A 61 -34.32 -8.15 9.14
C ASP A 61 -34.10 -6.96 10.09
N PRO A 62 -34.89 -6.83 11.15
CA PRO A 62 -34.74 -5.76 12.13
C PRO A 62 -33.55 -6.01 13.10
N SER A 63 -32.93 -7.18 13.06
CA SER A 63 -31.89 -7.58 14.02
C SER A 63 -30.48 -7.13 13.63
N ARG A 64 -30.23 -6.89 12.32
CA ARG A 64 -28.91 -6.52 11.81
C ARG A 64 -28.84 -5.06 11.43
N TYR A 65 -27.61 -4.50 11.55
CA TYR A 65 -27.34 -3.12 11.15
C TYR A 65 -27.30 -2.98 9.63
N THR A 66 -27.55 -1.74 9.18
CA THR A 66 -27.49 -1.34 7.77
C THR A 66 -26.36 -0.36 7.54
N MET A 67 -25.79 -0.35 6.34
CA MET A 67 -24.67 0.51 5.97
C MET A 67 -24.72 0.90 4.48
N ILE A 68 -24.23 2.10 4.17
CA ILE A 68 -23.87 2.56 2.83
C ILE A 68 -22.35 2.83 2.83
N ALA A 69 -21.63 2.33 1.84
CA ALA A 69 -20.23 2.66 1.61
C ALA A 69 -20.13 3.93 0.76
N ASN A 70 -19.64 5.01 1.33
CA ASN A 70 -19.50 6.32 0.68
C ASN A 70 -18.05 6.54 0.26
N HIS A 71 -17.76 7.17 -0.89
CA HIS A 71 -16.41 7.62 -1.18
C HIS A 71 -16.06 8.92 -0.41
N GLY A 72 -14.77 9.26 -0.32
CA GLY A 72 -14.25 10.33 0.54
C GLY A 72 -14.75 11.77 0.31
N ALA A 73 -15.77 12.00 -0.52
CA ALA A 73 -16.39 13.33 -0.69
C ALA A 73 -17.49 13.59 0.37
N ILE A 74 -17.09 13.74 1.61
CA ILE A 74 -17.95 13.82 2.80
C ILE A 74 -19.11 14.80 2.62
N THR A 75 -18.80 16.03 2.22
CA THR A 75 -19.80 17.10 2.05
C THR A 75 -20.89 16.72 1.02
N ARG A 76 -20.50 16.03 -0.06
CA ARG A 76 -21.44 15.59 -1.10
C ARG A 76 -22.49 14.63 -0.55
N TYR A 77 -22.07 13.60 0.18
CA TYR A 77 -22.98 12.62 0.77
C TYR A 77 -23.84 13.22 1.90
N LYS A 78 -23.26 14.12 2.69
CA LYS A 78 -24.00 14.85 3.74
C LYS A 78 -25.11 15.72 3.12
N ASN A 79 -24.78 16.51 2.10
CA ASN A 79 -25.73 17.40 1.42
C ASN A 79 -26.87 16.62 0.71
N ALA A 80 -26.56 15.43 0.19
CA ALA A 80 -27.56 14.53 -0.41
C ALA A 80 -28.42 13.81 0.64
N GLY A 81 -28.15 13.95 1.95
CA GLY A 81 -28.86 13.26 3.02
C GLY A 81 -28.53 11.78 3.18
N LEU A 82 -27.63 11.23 2.38
CA LEU A 82 -27.26 9.80 2.41
C LEU A 82 -26.63 9.35 3.71
N THR A 83 -25.96 10.24 4.43
CA THR A 83 -25.33 9.94 5.73
C THR A 83 -26.36 9.78 6.87
N ALA A 84 -27.60 10.25 6.67
CA ALA A 84 -28.66 10.15 7.68
C ALA A 84 -29.40 8.80 7.63
N ILE A 85 -29.45 8.16 6.46
CA ILE A 85 -30.32 7.01 6.16
C ILE A 85 -29.83 5.72 6.87
N PRO A 86 -28.62 5.19 6.67
CA PRO A 86 -28.19 3.93 7.24
C PRO A 86 -27.91 4.05 8.73
N MET A 87 -27.87 2.92 9.42
CA MET A 87 -27.54 2.87 10.86
C MET A 87 -26.06 3.11 11.11
N LEU A 88 -25.17 2.61 10.25
CA LEU A 88 -23.72 2.77 10.30
C LEU A 88 -23.23 3.58 9.11
N LEU A 89 -22.11 4.28 9.27
CA LEU A 89 -21.47 5.02 8.18
C LEU A 89 -20.25 4.28 7.65
N GLY A 90 -20.32 3.85 6.41
CA GLY A 90 -19.20 3.28 5.67
C GLY A 90 -18.49 4.34 4.84
N TRP A 91 -17.15 4.33 4.82
CA TRP A 91 -16.32 5.24 4.04
C TRP A 91 -15.19 4.54 3.33
N ASN A 92 -15.11 4.72 2.01
CA ASN A 92 -13.97 4.31 1.18
C ASN A 92 -12.94 5.44 1.19
N LEU A 93 -11.80 5.25 1.85
CA LEU A 93 -10.82 6.30 2.12
C LEU A 93 -9.45 5.92 1.57
N TYR A 94 -8.88 6.80 0.74
CA TYR A 94 -7.62 6.55 0.02
C TYR A 94 -6.63 7.72 0.11
N GLN A 95 -6.65 8.49 1.21
CA GLN A 95 -5.67 9.55 1.46
C GLN A 95 -4.25 8.98 1.49
N GLY A 96 -3.35 9.65 0.79
CA GLY A 96 -1.99 9.12 0.60
C GLY A 96 -1.85 8.16 -0.58
N TRP A 97 -2.95 7.77 -1.25
CA TRP A 97 -2.91 7.03 -2.52
C TRP A 97 -3.50 7.87 -3.66
N TYR A 98 -4.82 7.97 -3.83
CA TYR A 98 -5.41 8.77 -4.91
C TYR A 98 -5.28 10.28 -4.69
N GLY A 99 -5.05 10.74 -3.49
CA GLY A 99 -4.87 12.14 -3.13
C GLY A 99 -4.49 12.31 -1.67
N GLY A 100 -4.20 13.53 -1.25
CA GLY A 100 -3.89 13.84 0.15
C GLY A 100 -2.58 13.22 0.67
N THR A 101 -2.49 13.13 1.97
CA THR A 101 -1.33 12.62 2.71
C THR A 101 -1.78 11.65 3.80
N PHE A 102 -0.85 10.92 4.42
CA PHE A 102 -1.14 10.08 5.58
C PHE A 102 -1.74 10.87 6.74
N SER A 103 -1.18 12.04 7.07
CA SER A 103 -1.77 12.93 8.10
C SER A 103 -3.15 13.48 7.70
N GLY A 104 -3.45 13.55 6.40
CA GLY A 104 -4.78 13.87 5.88
C GLY A 104 -5.81 12.79 6.18
N PHE A 105 -5.39 11.52 6.23
CA PHE A 105 -6.25 10.42 6.66
C PHE A 105 -6.64 10.57 8.12
N ASP A 106 -5.67 10.83 9.02
CA ASP A 106 -5.94 11.05 10.45
C ASP A 106 -6.98 12.17 10.65
N LYS A 107 -6.75 13.33 10.00
CA LYS A 107 -7.67 14.47 10.06
C LYS A 107 -9.07 14.13 9.53
N CYS A 108 -9.14 13.37 8.45
CA CYS A 108 -10.41 12.93 7.86
C CYS A 108 -11.22 12.05 8.83
N LEU A 109 -10.57 11.12 9.54
CA LEU A 109 -11.22 10.27 10.53
C LEU A 109 -11.80 11.10 11.69
N ASP A 110 -11.01 12.05 12.19
CA ASP A 110 -11.44 12.92 13.30
C ASP A 110 -12.56 13.88 12.85
N GLU A 111 -12.50 14.41 11.63
CA GLU A 111 -13.58 15.21 11.02
C GLU A 111 -14.88 14.41 10.88
N LEU A 112 -14.80 13.17 10.41
CA LEU A 112 -15.97 12.30 10.27
C LEU A 112 -16.64 12.05 11.62
N HIS A 113 -15.86 11.79 12.66
CA HIS A 113 -16.40 11.60 14.01
C HIS A 113 -17.05 12.87 14.54
N ASN A 114 -16.43 14.04 14.35
CA ASN A 114 -16.99 15.32 14.76
C ASN A 114 -18.30 15.66 14.01
N LEU A 115 -18.39 15.33 12.73
CA LEU A 115 -19.60 15.57 11.93
C LEU A 115 -20.74 14.60 12.26
N PHE A 116 -20.41 13.39 12.69
CA PHE A 116 -21.37 12.30 12.96
C PHE A 116 -21.10 11.60 14.29
N PRO A 117 -21.11 12.32 15.43
CA PRO A 117 -20.65 11.79 16.71
C PRO A 117 -21.47 10.61 17.24
N ASN A 118 -22.71 10.49 16.81
CA ASN A 118 -23.64 9.44 17.25
C ASN A 118 -23.72 8.24 16.28
N LYS A 119 -22.89 8.20 15.22
CA LYS A 119 -22.88 7.09 14.26
C LYS A 119 -21.54 6.38 14.29
N PRO A 120 -21.53 5.05 14.52
CA PRO A 120 -20.30 4.27 14.38
C PRO A 120 -19.78 4.32 12.95
N LEU A 121 -18.46 4.41 12.81
CA LEU A 121 -17.79 4.49 11.50
C LEU A 121 -17.16 3.15 11.12
N ILE A 122 -17.26 2.79 9.86
CA ILE A 122 -16.55 1.67 9.25
C ILE A 122 -15.75 2.21 8.07
N ILE A 123 -14.48 1.88 8.01
CA ILE A 123 -13.67 2.12 6.83
C ILE A 123 -13.91 0.96 5.87
N THR A 124 -14.78 1.17 4.90
CA THR A 124 -15.25 0.10 4.01
C THR A 124 -14.26 -0.28 2.94
N GLU A 125 -13.36 0.65 2.56
CA GLU A 125 -12.24 0.37 1.68
C GLU A 125 -11.03 1.26 2.01
N TYR A 126 -9.85 0.69 1.96
CA TYR A 126 -8.56 1.37 1.89
C TYR A 126 -7.50 0.45 1.28
N GLY A 127 -6.49 1.00 0.62
CA GLY A 127 -5.42 0.23 0.01
C GLY A 127 -4.59 1.04 -0.97
N ALA A 128 -3.37 0.61 -1.22
CA ALA A 128 -2.47 1.14 -2.23
C ALA A 128 -2.10 0.05 -3.24
N ASP A 129 -1.96 0.41 -4.51
CA ASP A 129 -1.49 -0.54 -5.51
C ASP A 129 -0.01 -0.85 -5.30
N VAL A 130 0.36 -2.13 -5.35
CA VAL A 130 1.73 -2.62 -5.13
C VAL A 130 2.12 -3.62 -6.20
N HIS A 131 3.15 -3.27 -6.95
CA HIS A 131 3.81 -4.18 -7.90
C HIS A 131 4.98 -4.87 -7.20
N HIS A 132 4.93 -6.20 -7.08
CA HIS A 132 5.86 -7.00 -6.27
C HIS A 132 7.34 -7.02 -6.76
N ARG A 133 7.62 -6.45 -7.92
CA ARG A 133 8.98 -6.31 -8.47
C ARG A 133 9.53 -4.89 -8.38
N LEU A 134 8.73 -3.95 -7.88
CA LEU A 134 9.14 -2.57 -7.72
C LEU A 134 9.45 -2.28 -6.26
N HIS A 135 10.65 -1.79 -6.00
CA HIS A 135 11.13 -1.47 -4.67
C HIS A 135 11.70 -0.05 -4.62
N SER A 136 11.63 0.62 -3.48
CA SER A 136 12.30 1.90 -3.25
C SER A 136 12.47 2.15 -1.76
N PHE A 137 13.67 2.46 -1.33
CA PHE A 137 13.93 2.90 0.05
C PHE A 137 13.56 4.39 0.28
N ASP A 138 13.37 5.16 -0.80
CA ASP A 138 12.78 6.52 -0.78
C ASP A 138 11.43 6.52 -1.51
N SER A 139 10.52 5.66 -1.03
CA SER A 139 9.22 5.40 -1.66
C SER A 139 8.29 6.60 -1.59
N GLU A 140 7.52 6.82 -2.67
CA GLU A 140 6.59 7.93 -2.79
C GLU A 140 5.23 7.50 -3.36
N ARG A 141 4.25 8.39 -3.23
CA ARG A 141 2.90 8.11 -3.73
C ARG A 141 2.90 7.83 -5.24
N PHE A 142 2.23 6.76 -5.66
CA PHE A 142 2.12 6.26 -7.04
C PHE A 142 3.41 5.68 -7.63
N ASP A 143 4.39 5.33 -6.82
CA ASP A 143 5.56 4.61 -7.28
C ASP A 143 5.34 3.08 -7.39
N TYR A 144 4.20 2.61 -6.89
CA TYR A 144 3.79 1.19 -6.87
C TYR A 144 4.74 0.26 -6.14
N THR A 145 5.63 0.79 -5.33
CA THR A 145 6.63 -0.02 -4.63
C THR A 145 6.05 -0.77 -3.44
N VAL A 146 6.67 -1.89 -3.11
CA VAL A 146 6.33 -2.70 -1.93
C VAL A 146 6.44 -1.85 -0.66
N GLU A 147 7.49 -1.04 -0.55
CA GLU A 147 7.77 -0.21 0.62
C GLU A 147 6.72 0.89 0.81
N TYR A 148 6.23 1.49 -0.27
CA TYR A 148 5.13 2.47 -0.16
C TYR A 148 3.84 1.80 0.33
N GLY A 149 3.50 0.66 -0.25
CA GLY A 149 2.32 -0.11 0.18
C GLY A 149 2.41 -0.50 1.66
N ASN A 150 3.56 -0.96 2.12
CA ASN A 150 3.79 -1.31 3.53
C ASN A 150 3.61 -0.10 4.45
N ARG A 151 4.24 1.05 4.13
CA ARG A 151 4.07 2.31 4.88
C ARG A 151 2.62 2.79 4.92
N TYR A 152 1.90 2.65 3.80
CA TYR A 152 0.49 3.00 3.70
C TYR A 152 -0.35 2.16 4.66
N HIS A 153 -0.24 0.84 4.59
CA HIS A 153 -1.00 -0.07 5.44
C HIS A 153 -0.62 0.02 6.92
N GLU A 154 0.66 0.22 7.23
CA GLU A 154 1.14 0.44 8.60
C GLU A 154 0.51 1.70 9.20
N HIS A 155 0.51 2.81 8.46
CA HIS A 155 -0.10 4.06 8.92
C HIS A 155 -1.60 3.91 9.14
N TYR A 156 -2.30 3.34 8.16
CA TYR A 156 -3.75 3.15 8.24
C TYR A 156 -4.14 2.25 9.40
N LEU A 157 -3.46 1.13 9.57
CA LEU A 157 -3.72 0.22 10.67
C LEU A 157 -3.53 0.90 12.03
N LYS A 158 -2.43 1.66 12.20
CA LYS A 158 -2.17 2.43 13.41
C LYS A 158 -3.24 3.48 13.66
N ALA A 159 -3.62 4.26 12.65
CA ALA A 159 -4.62 5.33 12.76
C ALA A 159 -6.01 4.78 13.11
N ILE A 160 -6.42 3.67 12.49
CA ILE A 160 -7.70 3.00 12.74
C ILE A 160 -7.74 2.44 14.16
N MET A 161 -6.71 1.70 14.57
CA MET A 161 -6.66 1.07 15.90
C MET A 161 -6.59 2.07 17.05
N ALA A 162 -6.12 3.29 16.80
CA ALA A 162 -6.06 4.36 17.79
C ALA A 162 -7.43 5.06 18.04
N ARG A 163 -8.47 4.74 17.25
CA ARG A 163 -9.76 5.44 17.26
C ARG A 163 -10.92 4.51 17.61
N PRO A 164 -11.39 4.44 18.87
CA PRO A 164 -12.45 3.53 19.30
C PRO A 164 -13.80 3.71 18.59
N PHE A 165 -14.04 4.87 17.99
CA PHE A 165 -15.26 5.14 17.22
C PHE A 165 -15.27 4.47 15.84
N ILE A 166 -14.15 3.89 15.39
CA ILE A 166 -14.07 3.07 14.20
C ILE A 166 -14.30 1.62 14.61
N VAL A 167 -15.47 1.10 14.26
CA VAL A 167 -15.91 -0.23 14.71
C VAL A 167 -15.56 -1.36 13.74
N GLY A 168 -15.00 -1.02 12.58
CA GLY A 168 -14.55 -1.99 11.58
C GLY A 168 -13.77 -1.35 10.45
N ALA A 169 -12.96 -2.16 9.77
CA ALA A 169 -12.20 -1.72 8.60
C ALA A 169 -11.98 -2.88 7.63
N ASN A 170 -12.16 -2.62 6.33
CA ASN A 170 -11.96 -3.58 5.26
C ASN A 170 -10.87 -3.09 4.30
N ILE A 171 -9.90 -3.94 4.05
CA ILE A 171 -8.88 -3.67 3.05
C ILE A 171 -9.49 -3.85 1.66
N TRP A 172 -9.24 -2.96 0.76
CA TRP A 172 -9.44 -3.15 -0.66
C TRP A 172 -8.10 -3.46 -1.31
N ASN A 173 -7.76 -4.78 -1.54
CA ASN A 173 -8.61 -5.91 -1.23
C ASN A 173 -7.80 -7.18 -0.91
N LEU A 174 -8.40 -8.36 -0.91
CA LEU A 174 -7.73 -9.60 -0.56
C LEU A 174 -6.66 -9.98 -1.59
N ASN A 175 -6.99 -9.96 -2.88
CA ASN A 175 -6.07 -10.33 -3.95
C ASN A 175 -6.15 -9.36 -5.13
N ASP A 176 -5.07 -9.26 -5.86
CA ASP A 176 -5.06 -8.59 -7.15
C ASP A 176 -6.11 -9.19 -8.07
N PHE A 177 -6.66 -8.41 -8.97
CA PHE A 177 -7.68 -8.87 -9.89
C PHE A 177 -7.64 -8.11 -11.22
N TYR A 178 -8.13 -8.73 -12.27
CA TYR A 178 -8.25 -8.07 -13.56
C TYR A 178 -9.29 -6.96 -13.51
N SER A 179 -8.93 -5.82 -14.08
CA SER A 179 -9.77 -4.63 -14.14
C SER A 179 -9.53 -3.89 -15.45
N GLU A 180 -10.50 -3.94 -16.33
CA GLU A 180 -10.47 -3.39 -17.68
C GLU A 180 -10.03 -1.92 -17.76
N THR A 181 -10.38 -1.14 -16.74
CA THR A 181 -10.11 0.31 -16.70
C THR A 181 -8.76 0.68 -16.08
N ARG A 182 -7.96 -0.29 -15.67
CA ARG A 182 -6.66 -0.06 -15.05
C ARG A 182 -5.54 -0.15 -16.11
N GLY A 183 -4.77 0.94 -16.25
CA GLY A 183 -3.69 1.05 -17.23
C GLY A 183 -2.35 1.45 -16.63
N TYR A 184 -2.08 1.07 -15.36
CA TYR A 184 -0.92 1.57 -14.63
C TYR A 184 0.28 0.61 -14.68
N ALA A 185 0.87 0.24 -13.54
CA ALA A 185 2.09 -0.55 -13.47
C ALA A 185 1.98 -1.93 -14.15
N ILE A 186 0.80 -2.57 -14.07
CA ILE A 186 0.45 -3.73 -14.89
C ILE A 186 -0.86 -3.41 -15.61
N PRO A 187 -0.90 -3.47 -16.94
CA PRO A 187 -2.11 -3.21 -17.71
C PRO A 187 -3.27 -4.11 -17.26
N ASN A 188 -4.47 -3.53 -17.22
CA ASN A 188 -5.72 -4.22 -16.91
C ASN A 188 -5.73 -4.96 -15.56
N THR A 189 -4.92 -4.52 -14.58
CA THR A 189 -4.84 -5.16 -13.27
C THR A 189 -4.95 -4.15 -12.14
N ASN A 190 -5.82 -4.43 -11.17
CA ASN A 190 -5.86 -3.74 -9.90
C ASN A 190 -4.89 -4.45 -8.95
N LEU A 191 -3.88 -3.72 -8.47
CA LEU A 191 -2.77 -4.24 -7.66
C LEU A 191 -2.92 -3.98 -6.15
N LYS A 192 -4.13 -3.65 -5.68
CA LYS A 192 -4.37 -3.37 -4.26
C LYS A 192 -4.55 -4.62 -3.39
N GLY A 193 -4.46 -5.80 -3.98
CA GLY A 193 -4.49 -7.04 -3.22
C GLY A 193 -3.36 -7.12 -2.19
N ILE A 194 -3.65 -7.66 -1.01
CA ILE A 194 -2.61 -8.09 -0.06
C ILE A 194 -2.00 -9.45 -0.46
N THR A 195 -2.59 -10.08 -1.47
CA THR A 195 -2.02 -11.20 -2.23
C THR A 195 -2.04 -10.90 -3.73
N THR A 196 -1.22 -11.60 -4.50
CA THR A 196 -1.17 -11.50 -5.96
C THR A 196 -2.39 -12.14 -6.63
N LEU A 197 -2.49 -12.06 -7.97
CA LEU A 197 -3.48 -12.82 -8.76
C LEU A 197 -3.47 -14.32 -8.44
N ASN A 198 -2.28 -14.87 -8.20
CA ASN A 198 -2.07 -16.30 -7.90
C ASN A 198 -2.19 -16.61 -6.41
N ARG A 199 -2.66 -15.67 -5.58
CA ARG A 199 -2.80 -15.82 -4.12
C ARG A 199 -1.47 -15.91 -3.36
N GLU A 200 -0.36 -15.53 -3.97
CA GLU A 200 0.91 -15.37 -3.27
C GLU A 200 0.85 -14.20 -2.29
N LYS A 201 1.41 -14.38 -1.12
CA LYS A 201 1.32 -13.41 -0.01
C LYS A 201 2.28 -12.26 -0.25
N LYS A 202 1.78 -11.03 -0.34
CA LYS A 202 2.61 -9.83 -0.32
C LYS A 202 3.03 -9.48 1.12
N ASP A 203 3.94 -8.54 1.27
CA ASP A 203 4.41 -8.07 2.59
C ASP A 203 3.27 -7.62 3.50
N THR A 204 2.31 -6.90 2.95
CA THR A 204 1.12 -6.42 3.68
C THR A 204 0.29 -7.56 4.29
N TRP A 205 0.27 -8.76 3.68
CA TRP A 205 -0.35 -9.93 4.29
C TRP A 205 0.31 -10.27 5.63
N TRP A 206 1.64 -10.24 5.68
CA TRP A 206 2.39 -10.57 6.89
C TRP A 206 2.19 -9.53 7.99
N LEU A 207 2.09 -8.25 7.63
CA LEU A 207 1.75 -7.18 8.57
C LEU A 207 0.41 -7.46 9.27
N TYR A 208 -0.63 -7.81 8.51
CA TYR A 208 -1.95 -8.12 9.08
C TYR A 208 -1.95 -9.46 9.84
N LYS A 209 -1.27 -10.48 9.33
CA LYS A 209 -1.15 -11.75 10.04
C LYS A 209 -0.48 -11.58 11.41
N THR A 210 0.63 -10.87 11.48
CA THR A 210 1.32 -10.62 12.77
C THR A 210 0.48 -9.82 13.75
N LYS A 211 -0.36 -8.92 13.25
CA LYS A 211 -1.22 -8.08 14.11
C LYS A 211 -2.42 -8.84 14.68
N PHE A 212 -3.05 -9.68 13.89
CA PHE A 212 -4.36 -10.26 14.24
C PHE A 212 -4.32 -11.77 14.56
N SER A 213 -3.26 -12.48 14.18
CA SER A 213 -3.11 -13.89 14.49
C SER A 213 -2.51 -14.10 15.88
N LYS A 214 -3.00 -15.15 16.57
CA LYS A 214 -2.38 -15.69 17.78
C LYS A 214 -1.27 -16.70 17.48
N GLU A 215 -1.16 -17.15 16.23
CA GLU A 215 -0.07 -18.02 15.80
C GLU A 215 1.25 -17.26 15.79
N PRO A 216 2.35 -17.89 16.20
CA PRO A 216 3.67 -17.33 16.10
C PRO A 216 4.04 -16.98 14.65
N VAL A 217 4.56 -15.79 14.45
CA VAL A 217 5.02 -15.32 13.13
C VAL A 217 6.39 -14.67 13.26
N VAL A 218 7.33 -15.17 12.47
CA VAL A 218 8.61 -14.52 12.15
C VAL A 218 8.75 -14.60 10.64
N LYS A 219 8.77 -13.48 9.93
CA LYS A 219 8.82 -13.48 8.47
C LYS A 219 9.58 -12.29 7.92
N PHE A 220 10.58 -12.55 7.09
CA PHE A 220 11.25 -11.47 6.36
C PHE A 220 10.27 -10.75 5.43
N GLY A 221 10.30 -9.44 5.45
CA GLY A 221 9.72 -8.60 4.41
C GLY A 221 10.54 -8.66 3.13
N GLN A 222 9.91 -8.27 2.02
CA GLN A 222 10.54 -8.32 0.69
C GLN A 222 11.14 -9.70 0.37
N ASN A 223 10.55 -10.76 0.91
CA ASN A 223 11.07 -12.12 0.79
C ASN A 223 11.10 -12.60 -0.67
N GLU A 224 10.24 -12.05 -1.52
CA GLU A 224 10.20 -12.37 -2.95
C GLU A 224 11.25 -11.63 -3.77
N TRP A 225 11.88 -10.61 -3.22
CA TRP A 225 12.96 -9.85 -3.86
C TRP A 225 14.30 -10.55 -3.63
N LYS A 226 14.64 -11.46 -4.52
CA LYS A 226 15.81 -12.34 -4.39
C LYS A 226 17.08 -11.76 -4.98
N ILE A 227 16.97 -10.98 -6.07
CA ILE A 227 18.11 -10.32 -6.70
C ILE A 227 18.03 -8.85 -6.32
N ARG A 228 18.94 -8.41 -5.48
CA ARG A 228 19.02 -7.02 -5.02
C ARG A 228 20.30 -6.36 -5.53
N GLY A 229 20.31 -5.05 -5.55
CA GLY A 229 21.50 -4.30 -5.91
C GLY A 229 21.61 -3.02 -5.10
N GLY A 230 22.81 -2.45 -5.08
CA GLY A 230 23.04 -1.18 -4.43
C GLY A 230 24.47 -0.73 -4.61
N VAL A 231 24.70 0.56 -4.37
CA VAL A 231 26.02 1.19 -4.47
C VAL A 231 26.80 0.96 -3.18
N ALA A 232 28.05 0.58 -3.30
CA ALA A 232 28.94 0.39 -2.17
C ALA A 232 29.04 1.66 -1.32
N GLU A 233 29.08 1.50 0.00
CA GLU A 233 29.46 2.58 0.89
C GLU A 233 30.90 3.03 0.55
N SER A 234 31.16 4.33 0.68
CA SER A 234 32.48 4.89 0.32
C SER A 234 33.65 4.16 1.00
N GLY A 235 34.55 3.57 0.21
CA GLY A 235 35.69 2.80 0.69
C GLY A 235 35.32 1.47 1.36
N LYS A 236 34.14 0.89 1.06
CA LYS A 236 33.68 -0.39 1.62
C LYS A 236 33.35 -1.39 0.51
N ASP A 237 33.38 -2.68 0.89
CA ASP A 237 33.02 -3.83 0.06
C ASP A 237 31.56 -4.28 0.28
N TYR A 238 30.71 -3.40 0.80
CA TYR A 238 29.29 -3.66 1.08
C TYR A 238 28.40 -2.43 0.84
N CYS A 239 27.10 -2.68 0.72
CA CYS A 239 26.05 -1.67 0.73
C CYS A 239 25.13 -1.92 1.93
N LEU A 240 24.82 -0.88 2.71
CA LEU A 240 23.84 -0.97 3.79
C LEU A 240 22.42 -1.06 3.21
N GLN A 241 21.75 -2.18 3.49
CA GLN A 241 20.39 -2.44 3.02
C GLN A 241 19.40 -2.46 4.18
N PRO A 242 18.29 -1.71 4.09
CA PRO A 242 17.16 -1.85 5.02
C PRO A 242 16.57 -3.26 4.91
N VAL A 243 16.42 -3.92 6.05
CA VAL A 243 15.80 -5.25 6.16
C VAL A 243 14.69 -5.19 7.19
N THR A 244 13.52 -5.69 6.82
CA THR A 244 12.32 -5.72 7.66
C THR A 244 11.99 -7.16 8.03
N VAL A 245 11.61 -7.38 9.29
CA VAL A 245 11.09 -8.67 9.76
C VAL A 245 9.75 -8.44 10.47
N TYR A 246 8.70 -9.08 9.97
CA TYR A 246 7.39 -9.11 10.62
C TYR A 246 7.40 -10.12 11.75
N SER A 247 7.03 -9.73 12.96
CA SER A 247 6.97 -10.62 14.11
C SER A 247 5.90 -10.19 15.11
N ASN A 248 5.27 -11.15 15.77
CA ASN A 248 4.44 -10.92 16.95
C ASN A 248 5.14 -11.26 18.27
N GLY A 249 6.47 -11.41 18.25
CA GLY A 249 7.30 -11.40 19.46
C GLY A 249 7.74 -9.99 19.86
N ASP A 250 8.48 -9.86 20.95
CA ASP A 250 8.93 -8.56 21.48
C ASP A 250 10.19 -8.03 20.81
N SER A 251 11.03 -8.93 20.32
CA SER A 251 12.30 -8.62 19.66
C SER A 251 12.65 -9.66 18.61
N VAL A 252 13.48 -9.25 17.66
CA VAL A 252 14.05 -10.14 16.65
C VAL A 252 15.56 -10.04 16.72
N GLN A 253 16.22 -11.20 16.70
CA GLN A 253 17.65 -11.35 16.47
C GLN A 253 17.85 -11.75 15.01
N LEU A 254 18.70 -11.02 14.28
CA LEU A 254 19.06 -11.31 12.89
C LEU A 254 20.54 -11.64 12.83
N THR A 255 20.89 -12.76 12.21
CA THR A 255 22.28 -13.20 11.99
C THR A 255 22.63 -13.10 10.51
N HIS A 256 23.75 -12.47 10.20
CA HIS A 256 24.35 -12.38 8.87
C HIS A 256 25.87 -12.45 8.98
N GLU A 257 26.52 -13.33 8.20
CA GLU A 257 27.98 -13.57 8.22
C GLU A 257 28.57 -13.75 9.64
N GLY A 258 27.85 -14.42 10.53
CA GLY A 258 28.29 -14.63 11.93
C GLY A 258 28.09 -13.42 12.85
N VAL A 259 27.67 -12.27 12.32
CA VAL A 259 27.35 -11.08 13.11
C VAL A 259 25.89 -11.11 13.51
N VAL A 260 25.62 -10.77 14.77
CA VAL A 260 24.27 -10.76 15.35
C VAL A 260 23.79 -9.33 15.55
N TYR A 261 22.61 -9.04 14.99
CA TYR A 261 21.91 -7.76 15.10
C TYR A 261 20.64 -7.97 15.90
N ASN A 262 20.30 -7.03 16.80
CA ASN A 262 19.10 -7.11 17.61
C ASN A 262 18.21 -5.89 17.37
N ALA A 263 16.91 -6.10 17.20
CA ALA A 263 15.92 -5.02 17.10
C ALA A 263 14.66 -5.34 17.91
N LYS A 264 14.09 -4.31 18.53
CA LYS A 264 12.76 -4.40 19.13
C LYS A 264 11.70 -4.48 18.03
N VAL A 265 10.62 -5.16 18.33
CA VAL A 265 9.45 -5.18 17.45
C VAL A 265 8.54 -4.00 17.81
N GLU A 266 8.36 -3.09 16.87
CA GLU A 266 7.47 -1.95 16.99
C GLU A 266 6.37 -2.05 15.92
N SER A 267 5.12 -1.97 16.34
CA SER A 267 3.96 -2.15 15.42
C SER A 267 4.05 -3.45 14.61
N ASN A 268 4.49 -4.54 15.24
CA ASN A 268 4.70 -5.87 14.64
C ASN A 268 5.85 -5.95 13.60
N ILE A 269 6.76 -5.00 13.60
CA ILE A 269 7.89 -4.91 12.67
C ILE A 269 9.20 -4.68 13.41
N ALA A 270 10.21 -5.50 13.13
CA ALA A 270 11.61 -5.23 13.47
C ALA A 270 12.34 -4.71 12.23
N ARG A 271 13.15 -3.66 12.38
CA ARG A 271 13.89 -3.00 11.28
C ARG A 271 15.38 -3.05 11.54
N PHE A 272 16.12 -3.39 10.50
CA PHE A 272 17.57 -3.53 10.51
C PHE A 272 18.19 -2.75 9.35
N SER A 273 19.48 -2.44 9.49
CA SER A 273 20.34 -1.99 8.41
C SER A 273 21.51 -2.98 8.32
N ILE A 274 21.56 -3.77 7.25
CA ILE A 274 22.48 -4.91 7.13
C ILE A 274 23.47 -4.65 5.99
N PRO A 275 24.78 -4.81 6.23
CA PRO A 275 25.79 -4.70 5.18
C PRO A 275 25.75 -5.95 4.27
N LEU A 276 25.23 -5.80 3.05
CA LEU A 276 25.24 -6.87 2.05
C LEU A 276 26.44 -6.71 1.13
N LYS A 277 27.17 -7.81 0.91
CA LYS A 277 28.30 -7.91 0.01
C LYS A 277 27.90 -8.44 -1.35
N ASN A 278 28.76 -8.28 -2.33
CA ASN A 278 28.52 -8.85 -3.65
C ASN A 278 28.35 -10.37 -3.60
N GLY A 279 27.35 -10.90 -4.32
CA GLY A 279 27.04 -12.31 -4.39
C GLY A 279 25.99 -12.76 -3.36
N LYS A 280 26.08 -14.00 -2.92
CA LYS A 280 25.08 -14.64 -2.05
C LYS A 280 25.20 -14.22 -0.61
N ASN A 281 24.10 -13.71 -0.06
CA ASN A 281 23.98 -13.34 1.35
C ASN A 281 22.82 -14.17 1.95
N LYS A 282 23.10 -14.83 3.06
CA LYS A 282 22.10 -15.56 3.85
C LYS A 282 21.84 -14.82 5.15
N LEU A 283 20.58 -14.47 5.39
CA LEU A 283 20.12 -13.84 6.62
C LEU A 283 19.19 -14.81 7.36
N GLU A 284 19.37 -14.92 8.67
CA GLU A 284 18.50 -15.71 9.53
C GLU A 284 17.93 -14.83 10.63
N ALA A 285 16.60 -14.75 10.71
CA ALA A 285 15.88 -14.02 11.74
C ALA A 285 15.25 -14.97 12.74
N GLN A 286 15.38 -14.67 14.04
CA GLN A 286 14.80 -15.45 15.12
C GLN A 286 14.06 -14.56 16.12
N SER A 287 12.96 -15.07 16.67
CA SER A 287 12.23 -14.40 17.75
C SER A 287 11.69 -15.43 18.76
N ALA A 288 11.78 -15.11 20.03
CA ALA A 288 11.13 -15.88 21.08
C ALA A 288 9.66 -15.47 21.19
N ILE A 289 8.73 -16.41 20.97
CA ILE A 289 7.28 -16.21 21.05
C ILE A 289 6.71 -17.34 21.88
N GLN A 290 5.98 -17.01 22.96
CA GLN A 290 5.42 -18.02 23.87
C GLN A 290 6.44 -19.07 24.35
N SER A 291 7.64 -18.60 24.73
CA SER A 291 8.77 -19.44 25.22
C SER A 291 9.35 -20.43 24.21
N LYS A 292 9.07 -20.28 22.92
CA LYS A 292 9.67 -21.05 21.82
C LYS A 292 10.36 -20.11 20.84
N ILE A 293 11.42 -20.61 20.21
CA ILE A 293 12.13 -19.88 19.16
C ILE A 293 11.50 -20.22 17.81
N TYR A 294 11.18 -19.19 17.05
CA TYR A 294 10.72 -19.27 15.67
C TYR A 294 11.68 -18.53 14.79
N SER A 295 11.91 -19.01 13.58
CA SER A 295 12.87 -18.43 12.65
C SER A 295 12.33 -18.35 11.23
N ASP A 296 12.95 -17.50 10.43
CA ASP A 296 12.81 -17.42 8.97
C ASP A 296 14.18 -17.16 8.35
N ILE A 297 14.34 -17.55 7.09
CA ILE A 297 15.59 -17.41 6.34
C ILE A 297 15.31 -16.62 5.07
N LEU A 298 16.19 -15.69 4.76
CA LEU A 298 16.19 -14.92 3.53
C LEU A 298 17.55 -15.09 2.82
N ASP A 299 17.51 -15.69 1.65
CA ASP A 299 18.65 -15.74 0.74
C ASP A 299 18.52 -14.63 -0.31
N VAL A 300 19.56 -13.81 -0.46
CA VAL A 300 19.66 -12.68 -1.39
C VAL A 300 20.90 -12.86 -2.25
N ASP A 301 20.75 -12.77 -3.56
CA ASP A 301 21.85 -12.58 -4.50
C ASP A 301 22.02 -11.08 -4.72
N PHE A 302 23.10 -10.50 -4.18
CA PHE A 302 23.31 -9.06 -4.16
C PHE A 302 24.34 -8.65 -5.23
N ARG A 303 23.99 -7.65 -6.03
CA ARG A 303 24.85 -7.02 -7.02
C ARG A 303 25.37 -5.70 -6.45
N LEU A 304 26.61 -5.73 -5.96
CA LEU A 304 27.27 -4.55 -5.45
C LEU A 304 27.84 -3.73 -6.60
N VAL A 305 27.36 -2.49 -6.74
CA VAL A 305 27.89 -1.53 -7.69
C VAL A 305 28.95 -0.67 -6.99
N PRO A 306 30.15 -0.50 -7.56
CA PRO A 306 31.17 0.35 -6.96
C PRO A 306 30.72 1.81 -6.87
N ASN A 307 31.09 2.46 -5.80
CA ASN A 307 30.88 3.90 -5.68
C ASN A 307 31.78 4.69 -6.63
N ASN A 308 33.00 4.21 -6.87
CA ASN A 308 33.99 4.79 -7.77
C ASN A 308 34.51 3.74 -8.75
N PHE A 309 34.29 3.93 -10.05
CA PHE A 309 34.74 2.97 -11.07
C PHE A 309 36.26 2.90 -11.24
N SER A 310 37.00 3.95 -10.86
CA SER A 310 38.45 3.95 -10.97
C SER A 310 39.15 3.10 -9.88
N GLU A 311 38.45 2.70 -8.85
CA GLU A 311 38.99 1.88 -7.74
C GLU A 311 38.70 0.37 -7.95
N PHE A 312 38.13 -0.01 -9.10
CA PHE A 312 37.69 -1.38 -9.34
C PHE A 312 38.70 -2.13 -10.22
N GLU A 313 39.27 -3.19 -9.65
CA GLU A 313 40.00 -4.19 -10.40
C GLU A 313 39.05 -5.26 -10.94
N ASP A 314 39.03 -5.49 -12.24
CA ASP A 314 38.61 -6.64 -13.07
C ASP A 314 37.27 -7.34 -12.87
N ASN A 315 36.42 -7.05 -11.90
CA ASN A 315 35.19 -7.83 -11.64
C ASN A 315 33.86 -7.08 -11.84
N PHE A 316 33.88 -5.82 -12.27
CA PHE A 316 32.68 -5.06 -12.56
C PHE A 316 32.41 -5.04 -14.06
N SER A 317 31.37 -5.74 -14.49
CA SER A 317 31.04 -5.91 -15.91
C SER A 317 29.70 -5.31 -16.34
N GLU A 318 28.86 -4.90 -15.36
CA GLU A 318 27.48 -4.55 -15.69
C GLU A 318 26.92 -3.48 -14.72
N LEU A 319 26.28 -2.46 -15.29
CA LEU A 319 25.54 -1.45 -14.57
C LEU A 319 24.17 -1.21 -15.23
N ASN A 320 23.10 -1.51 -14.51
CA ASN A 320 21.73 -1.28 -14.97
C ASN A 320 21.11 -0.20 -14.11
N VAL A 321 20.76 0.96 -14.69
CA VAL A 321 20.24 2.12 -14.01
C VAL A 321 18.88 2.53 -14.54
N LEU A 322 17.94 2.77 -13.65
CA LEU A 322 16.64 3.38 -13.97
C LEU A 322 16.78 4.91 -13.92
N LEU A 323 16.92 5.53 -15.08
CA LEU A 323 17.03 6.98 -15.18
C LEU A 323 15.70 7.66 -14.80
N GLY A 324 15.76 8.78 -14.06
CA GLY A 324 14.60 9.50 -13.58
C GLY A 324 13.82 8.80 -12.46
N SER A 325 14.34 7.72 -11.89
CA SER A 325 13.62 6.87 -10.94
C SER A 325 14.40 6.67 -9.64
N LYS A 326 13.66 6.61 -8.54
CA LYS A 326 14.17 6.22 -7.22
C LYS A 326 13.95 4.73 -6.90
N ARG A 327 13.57 3.95 -7.90
CA ARG A 327 13.15 2.56 -7.73
C ARG A 327 14.21 1.58 -8.14
N TYR A 328 14.11 0.40 -7.53
CA TYR A 328 14.75 -0.82 -7.98
C TYR A 328 13.73 -1.66 -8.74
N TYR A 329 14.16 -2.36 -9.77
CA TYR A 329 13.33 -3.32 -10.50
C TYR A 329 14.07 -4.63 -10.70
N GLU A 330 13.49 -5.73 -10.19
CA GLU A 330 14.02 -7.08 -10.37
C GLU A 330 13.50 -7.66 -11.68
N ASP A 331 14.37 -7.79 -12.66
CA ASP A 331 14.12 -8.53 -13.88
C ASP A 331 14.48 -10.01 -13.69
N ARG A 332 13.49 -10.79 -13.28
CA ARG A 332 13.67 -12.21 -12.97
C ARG A 332 13.99 -13.07 -14.20
N GLU A 333 13.51 -12.67 -15.37
CA GLU A 333 13.72 -13.42 -16.60
C GLU A 333 15.17 -13.39 -17.07
N ASN A 334 15.81 -12.25 -16.90
CA ASN A 334 17.20 -12.04 -17.27
C ASN A 334 18.17 -12.12 -16.08
N SER A 335 17.66 -12.32 -14.85
CA SER A 335 18.45 -12.31 -13.60
C SER A 335 19.20 -11.00 -13.39
N ILE A 336 18.59 -9.87 -13.74
CA ILE A 336 19.15 -8.52 -13.67
C ILE A 336 18.45 -7.73 -12.57
N ILE A 337 19.20 -6.89 -11.89
CA ILE A 337 18.65 -5.84 -11.02
C ILE A 337 18.94 -4.46 -11.61
N TRP A 338 17.89 -3.71 -11.80
CA TRP A 338 17.97 -2.30 -12.14
C TRP A 338 17.94 -1.49 -10.85
N ILE A 339 18.95 -0.61 -10.66
CA ILE A 339 19.05 0.26 -9.49
C ILE A 339 18.63 1.68 -9.83
N PRO A 340 18.22 2.50 -8.84
CA PRO A 340 17.93 3.92 -9.08
C PRO A 340 19.21 4.66 -9.49
N GLU A 341 19.01 5.74 -10.26
CA GLU A 341 20.09 6.68 -10.53
C GLU A 341 20.59 7.36 -9.26
N GLN A 342 21.81 7.84 -9.31
CA GLN A 342 22.36 8.72 -8.28
C GLN A 342 22.93 10.00 -8.88
N LYS A 343 23.01 11.04 -8.05
CA LYS A 343 23.65 12.29 -8.46
C LYS A 343 25.17 12.11 -8.44
N TYR A 344 25.83 12.57 -9.49
CA TYR A 344 27.28 12.57 -9.53
C TYR A 344 27.87 13.40 -8.38
N THR A 345 28.88 12.84 -7.73
CA THR A 345 29.79 13.53 -6.81
C THR A 345 31.23 13.21 -7.22
N ALA A 346 32.18 14.08 -6.89
CA ALA A 346 33.59 13.84 -7.25
C ALA A 346 34.07 12.49 -6.76
N GLY A 347 34.62 11.66 -7.66
CA GLY A 347 35.03 10.28 -7.37
C GLY A 347 33.95 9.22 -7.44
N SER A 348 32.70 9.57 -7.78
CA SER A 348 31.59 8.64 -8.00
C SER A 348 31.17 8.60 -9.47
N TRP A 349 30.08 7.90 -9.76
CA TRP A 349 29.34 7.96 -11.02
C TRP A 349 27.94 8.55 -10.77
N GLY A 350 27.28 9.03 -11.82
CA GLY A 350 25.92 9.53 -11.70
C GLY A 350 25.60 10.64 -12.71
N TYR A 351 24.41 11.22 -12.62
CA TYR A 351 23.97 12.29 -13.51
C TYR A 351 24.46 13.68 -13.06
N LEU A 352 24.74 14.54 -14.05
CA LEU A 352 25.13 15.94 -13.87
C LEU A 352 23.95 16.86 -14.17
N GLY A 353 23.24 17.32 -13.14
CA GLY A 353 22.07 18.17 -13.32
C GLY A 353 20.82 17.41 -13.75
N GLY A 354 19.78 18.16 -14.15
CA GLY A 354 18.51 17.56 -14.54
C GLY A 354 17.50 17.41 -13.40
N LYS A 355 16.26 17.16 -13.78
CA LYS A 355 15.14 16.86 -12.87
C LYS A 355 14.26 15.77 -13.46
N PRO A 356 13.82 14.80 -12.68
CA PRO A 356 12.82 13.82 -13.14
C PRO A 356 11.58 14.56 -13.64
N TYR A 357 11.17 14.28 -14.85
CA TYR A 357 9.95 14.83 -15.39
C TYR A 357 8.75 14.00 -14.90
N ARG A 358 7.80 14.69 -14.26
CA ARG A 358 6.54 14.07 -13.83
C ARG A 358 5.40 14.75 -14.58
N PRO A 359 4.77 14.08 -15.53
CA PRO A 359 3.62 14.64 -16.23
C PRO A 359 2.50 14.95 -15.24
N LYS A 360 1.84 16.07 -15.44
CA LYS A 360 0.65 16.44 -14.67
C LYS A 360 -0.52 15.56 -15.12
N THR A 361 -0.82 14.53 -14.37
CA THR A 361 -1.95 13.63 -14.65
C THR A 361 -3.04 13.74 -13.59
N LYS A 362 -4.27 13.48 -13.99
CA LYS A 362 -5.44 13.65 -13.09
C LYS A 362 -5.56 12.59 -12.02
N PHE A 363 -4.98 11.47 -12.12
CA PHE A 363 -4.97 10.38 -11.14
C PHE A 363 -3.74 9.58 -11.39
N GLY A 364 -2.63 9.83 -10.71
CA GLY A 364 -1.48 8.94 -10.64
C GLY A 364 -1.29 7.97 -11.80
N SER A 365 -1.60 8.43 -12.98
CA SER A 365 -1.94 7.59 -14.10
C SER A 365 -0.73 7.22 -14.94
N LEU A 366 0.44 7.71 -14.57
CA LEU A 366 1.62 7.26 -15.28
C LEU A 366 2.41 6.34 -14.38
N PRO A 367 2.70 5.14 -14.89
CA PRO A 367 3.78 4.34 -14.35
C PRO A 367 5.01 5.23 -14.32
N SER A 368 5.80 5.10 -13.28
CA SER A 368 7.07 5.83 -13.21
C SER A 368 8.08 5.37 -14.28
N SER A 369 7.79 4.30 -15.02
CA SER A 369 8.47 3.93 -16.27
C SER A 369 8.34 4.97 -17.40
N GLU A 370 7.38 5.91 -17.27
CA GLU A 370 7.21 7.03 -18.18
C GLU A 370 7.81 8.34 -17.63
N LEU A 371 8.55 8.27 -16.52
CA LEU A 371 9.31 9.42 -16.02
C LEU A 371 10.51 9.64 -16.93
N ASP A 372 10.58 10.86 -17.44
CA ASP A 372 11.64 11.32 -18.31
C ASP A 372 12.53 12.31 -17.55
N ILE A 373 13.79 12.41 -17.93
CA ILE A 373 14.72 13.41 -17.39
C ILE A 373 14.72 14.58 -18.34
N LYS A 374 14.46 15.79 -17.81
CA LYS A 374 14.50 17.03 -18.57
C LYS A 374 15.51 18.01 -17.99
N GLY A 375 16.19 18.74 -18.89
CA GLY A 375 17.06 19.85 -18.50
C GLY A 375 18.36 19.40 -17.85
N THR A 376 18.95 18.32 -18.33
CA THR A 376 20.34 17.99 -18.03
C THR A 376 21.24 19.09 -18.56
N GLN A 377 22.30 19.45 -17.82
CA GLN A 377 23.12 20.62 -18.14
C GLN A 377 23.94 20.42 -19.42
N ASP A 378 24.32 19.17 -19.73
CA ASP A 378 25.23 18.79 -20.82
C ASP A 378 24.60 17.83 -21.83
N ASP A 379 23.36 17.40 -21.61
CA ASP A 379 22.61 16.56 -22.53
C ASP A 379 21.20 17.11 -22.70
N PRO A 380 20.87 17.68 -23.87
CA PRO A 380 19.56 18.25 -24.15
C PRO A 380 18.51 17.20 -24.57
N VAL A 381 18.51 16.01 -24.00
CA VAL A 381 17.45 15.02 -24.21
C VAL A 381 16.11 15.47 -23.67
#